data_acec2fea8b77a1b2d8ffae532a12c41a
#
_entry.id   acec2fea8b77a1b2d8ffae532a12c41a
#
_cell.length_a   1.000
_cell.length_b   1.000
_cell.length_c   1.000
_cell.angle_alpha   90.00
_cell.angle_beta   90.00
_cell.angle_gamma   90.00
#
_symmetry.space_group_name_H-M   'P 1'
#
loop_
_entity.id
_entity.type
_entity.pdbx_description
1 polymer ?
#
loop_
_entity_poly.entity_id
_entity_poly.type
_entity_poly.pdbx_seq_one_letter_code
_entity_poly.pdbx_strand_id
1 'polypeptide(L)'
;MKLRLVLNICLLLISSAVAQASPERPPEAYILEINGVISPATADYFERSLDKVNQFETELILLKIDTPGGLDLSMRTIIKKIISSPIPIVTYVSPSGSRATSAGTYILYASHVAAMAPATNLGAATPVQMVPSANPGHKPEMNKDKTDKENKPDSPIEVGDAMSHKMVNDAVAYIRGLAKLRGRNEEWAELAVRSAETLTSEEALSLNVIDMIANSQADLFQKLDGKTVNVLGTDRVLKTTGLIVKEIVPDWRNKLLQIISNPNIAYILMLVGIYGLIFEFSNPGVILPGTVGAICLLLALFSFQILPINYAGLALILLGIALMIGEAFVPSFGILGLGGISAFIVGSIILIDTDVVGYGINIGIIAGFTLSTVAFFLLALGLVFKSRRNPVVSGMEEMIGMECEAMESFDGKGRVRVHSEVWMARSAMPMTKGQTARVDAIHGLILEVTPEISKENSL
;
A
#
# COMPACT_ATOMS: atom_id res chain seq x y z
N MET A 1 78.82 33.07 19.22
CA MET A 1 77.59 32.54 19.91
C MET A 1 76.30 33.27 19.48
N LYS A 2 76.29 34.58 19.37
CA LYS A 2 75.12 35.40 18.99
C LYS A 2 74.61 35.17 17.55
N LEU A 3 75.47 34.90 16.57
CA LEU A 3 75.09 34.69 15.17
C LEU A 3 74.39 33.35 14.92
N ARG A 4 74.77 32.28 15.65
CA ARG A 4 74.08 30.97 15.60
C ARG A 4 72.65 30.98 16.22
N LEU A 5 72.45 31.81 17.24
CA LEU A 5 71.16 31.99 17.90
C LEU A 5 70.19 32.71 16.97
N VAL A 6 70.64 33.75 16.28
CA VAL A 6 69.80 34.48 15.31
C VAL A 6 69.43 33.61 14.12
N LEU A 7 70.37 32.79 13.62
CA LEU A 7 70.11 31.88 12.51
C LEU A 7 69.08 30.78 12.89
N ASN A 8 69.17 30.23 14.12
CA ASN A 8 68.19 29.26 14.61
C ASN A 8 66.80 29.86 14.87
N ILE A 9 66.71 31.10 15.31
CA ILE A 9 65.46 31.82 15.47
C ILE A 9 64.85 32.14 14.10
N CYS A 10 65.60 32.52 13.10
CA CYS A 10 65.15 32.72 11.73
C CYS A 10 64.70 31.41 11.10
N LEU A 11 65.41 30.29 11.32
CA LEU A 11 64.99 28.98 10.85
C LEU A 11 63.67 28.49 11.52
N LEU A 12 63.48 28.73 12.81
CA LEU A 12 62.29 28.47 13.54
C LEU A 12 61.15 29.35 13.10
N LEU A 13 61.32 30.59 12.76
CA LEU A 13 60.29 31.49 12.22
C LEU A 13 59.95 31.16 10.78
N ILE A 14 60.86 30.66 9.97
CA ILE A 14 60.59 30.18 8.61
C ILE A 14 59.86 28.84 8.64
N SER A 15 60.16 27.95 9.60
CA SER A 15 59.45 26.69 9.74
C SER A 15 58.02 26.86 10.33
N SER A 16 57.73 27.93 11.07
CA SER A 16 56.39 28.25 11.54
C SER A 16 55.55 29.01 10.50
N ALA A 17 56.17 29.59 9.45
CA ALA A 17 55.46 30.26 8.37
C ALA A 17 55.00 29.32 7.25
N VAL A 18 55.47 28.08 7.22
CA VAL A 18 54.85 27.00 6.45
C VAL A 18 53.73 26.41 7.32
N ALA A 19 52.79 27.28 7.78
CA ALA A 19 51.49 26.81 8.18
C ALA A 19 50.91 26.10 6.94
N GLN A 20 50.86 24.78 7.03
CA GLN A 20 50.24 23.90 6.06
C GLN A 20 48.87 24.48 5.75
N ALA A 21 48.72 25.17 4.62
CA ALA A 21 47.44 25.27 3.94
C ALA A 21 47.04 23.81 3.67
N SER A 22 46.30 23.23 4.55
CA SER A 22 45.63 21.96 4.26
C SER A 22 45.01 22.14 2.88
N PRO A 23 45.26 21.25 1.91
CA PRO A 23 44.64 21.41 0.61
C PRO A 23 43.15 21.56 0.87
N GLU A 24 42.57 22.72 0.56
CA GLU A 24 41.12 22.95 0.66
C GLU A 24 40.50 21.84 -0.16
N ARG A 25 39.86 20.89 0.53
CA ARG A 25 39.13 19.86 -0.16
C ARG A 25 38.08 20.58 -0.99
N PRO A 26 37.91 20.22 -2.27
CA PRO A 26 36.90 20.84 -3.10
C PRO A 26 35.56 20.69 -2.41
N PRO A 27 34.72 21.73 -2.40
CA PRO A 27 33.44 21.69 -1.75
C PRO A 27 32.58 20.58 -2.35
N GLU A 28 31.81 19.87 -1.50
CA GLU A 28 30.99 18.77 -1.92
C GLU A 28 29.49 19.18 -1.95
N ALA A 29 28.75 18.69 -2.92
CA ALA A 29 27.31 18.77 -2.94
C ALA A 29 26.70 17.36 -3.02
N TYR A 30 25.63 17.15 -2.27
CA TYR A 30 24.91 15.89 -2.31
C TYR A 30 23.59 16.07 -3.03
N ILE A 31 23.24 15.13 -3.93
CA ILE A 31 21.98 15.10 -4.63
C ILE A 31 21.09 14.04 -3.99
N LEU A 32 19.88 14.44 -3.63
CA LEU A 32 18.77 13.57 -3.28
C LEU A 32 17.69 13.71 -4.34
N GLU A 33 17.04 12.62 -4.69
CA GLU A 33 15.95 12.63 -5.66
C GLU A 33 14.67 12.10 -5.02
N ILE A 34 13.59 12.86 -5.15
CA ILE A 34 12.23 12.46 -4.80
C ILE A 34 11.41 12.43 -6.08
N ASN A 35 11.10 11.23 -6.55
CA ASN A 35 10.26 11.00 -7.71
C ASN A 35 9.02 10.20 -7.30
N GLY A 36 7.84 10.80 -7.43
CA GLY A 36 6.56 10.21 -7.05
C GLY A 36 5.99 10.74 -5.73
N VAL A 37 5.17 9.94 -5.07
CA VAL A 37 4.36 10.35 -3.90
C VAL A 37 5.23 10.57 -2.66
N ILE A 38 4.94 11.66 -1.93
CA ILE A 38 5.55 11.94 -0.62
C ILE A 38 4.95 11.00 0.41
N SER A 39 5.66 9.91 0.68
CA SER A 39 5.28 8.81 1.56
C SER A 39 6.19 8.76 2.80
N PRO A 40 5.87 7.95 3.81
CA PRO A 40 6.77 7.72 4.95
C PRO A 40 8.12 7.16 4.54
N ALA A 41 8.19 6.34 3.49
CA ALA A 41 9.45 5.85 2.94
C ALA A 41 10.28 6.97 2.33
N THR A 42 9.63 7.93 1.67
CA THR A 42 10.29 9.15 1.14
C THR A 42 10.83 10.03 2.27
N ALA A 43 10.07 10.21 3.33
CA ALA A 43 10.50 10.98 4.50
C ALA A 43 11.67 10.30 5.24
N ASP A 44 11.64 8.99 5.45
CA ASP A 44 12.73 8.21 6.05
C ASP A 44 14.01 8.28 5.19
N TYR A 45 13.87 8.16 3.86
CA TYR A 45 14.99 8.33 2.93
C TYR A 45 15.63 9.71 3.07
N PHE A 46 14.82 10.78 3.05
CA PHE A 46 15.30 12.15 3.17
C PHE A 46 16.00 12.39 4.51
N GLU A 47 15.38 11.99 5.62
CA GLU A 47 15.91 12.14 6.98
C GLU A 47 17.27 11.44 7.14
N ARG A 48 17.36 10.15 6.76
CA ARG A 48 18.61 9.37 6.84
C ARG A 48 19.70 9.89 5.92
N SER A 49 19.31 10.42 4.77
CA SER A 49 20.27 11.03 3.85
C SER A 49 20.88 12.28 4.44
N LEU A 50 20.07 13.13 5.07
CA LEU A 50 20.55 14.30 5.80
C LEU A 50 21.49 13.92 6.95
N ASP A 51 21.15 12.94 7.76
CA ASP A 51 21.95 12.49 8.89
C ASP A 51 23.32 11.96 8.43
N LYS A 52 23.39 11.31 7.27
CA LYS A 52 24.66 10.89 6.65
C LYS A 52 25.49 12.06 6.17
N VAL A 53 24.85 13.05 5.56
CA VAL A 53 25.52 14.22 4.95
C VAL A 53 26.06 15.17 6.02
N ASN A 54 25.37 15.36 7.13
CA ASN A 54 25.80 16.23 8.22
C ASN A 54 27.15 15.83 8.85
N GLN A 55 27.68 14.64 8.53
CA GLN A 55 29.00 14.17 8.97
C GLN A 55 30.14 14.67 8.09
N PHE A 56 29.84 15.33 6.98
CA PHE A 56 30.81 15.80 5.98
C PHE A 56 30.81 17.33 5.85
N GLU A 57 31.90 17.90 5.39
CA GLU A 57 31.99 19.31 5.00
C GLU A 57 31.25 19.52 3.68
N THR A 58 29.94 19.73 3.76
CA THR A 58 29.03 19.83 2.61
C THR A 58 28.69 21.29 2.35
N GLU A 59 28.80 21.74 1.10
CA GLU A 59 28.45 23.09 0.68
C GLU A 59 26.93 23.25 0.60
N LEU A 60 26.23 22.31 -0.06
CA LEU A 60 24.79 22.30 -0.20
C LEU A 60 24.26 20.89 -0.45
N ILE A 61 22.95 20.74 -0.23
CA ILE A 61 22.19 19.58 -0.65
C ILE A 61 21.21 20.00 -1.75
N LEU A 62 21.28 19.33 -2.90
CA LEU A 62 20.35 19.51 -4.00
C LEU A 62 19.23 18.44 -3.90
N LEU A 63 18.03 18.87 -3.57
CA LEU A 63 16.83 18.04 -3.58
C LEU A 63 16.12 18.19 -4.93
N LYS A 64 16.28 17.22 -5.82
CA LYS A 64 15.49 17.12 -7.05
C LYS A 64 14.13 16.58 -6.73
N ILE A 65 13.08 17.21 -7.26
CA ILE A 65 11.71 16.82 -6.95
C ILE A 65 10.84 16.74 -8.21
N ASP A 66 10.09 15.63 -8.33
CA ASP A 66 8.97 15.43 -9.24
C ASP A 66 7.86 14.69 -8.48
N THR A 67 6.84 15.40 -8.02
CA THR A 67 5.82 14.84 -7.15
C THR A 67 4.42 15.38 -7.41
N PRO A 68 3.40 14.50 -7.42
CA PRO A 68 2.01 14.92 -7.39
C PRO A 68 1.53 15.37 -6.00
N GLY A 69 2.38 15.23 -4.96
CA GLY A 69 2.03 15.45 -3.57
C GLY A 69 2.17 14.19 -2.73
N GLY A 70 1.44 14.12 -1.62
CA GLY A 70 1.44 12.95 -0.74
C GLY A 70 0.92 13.25 0.66
N LEU A 71 1.36 12.46 1.64
CA LEU A 71 0.87 12.50 3.02
C LEU A 71 1.38 13.73 3.77
N ASP A 72 0.49 14.44 4.46
CA ASP A 72 0.81 15.64 5.26
C ASP A 72 1.88 15.37 6.32
N LEU A 73 1.78 14.26 7.06
CA LEU A 73 2.76 13.90 8.08
C LEU A 73 4.17 13.71 7.50
N SER A 74 4.27 13.07 6.34
CA SER A 74 5.54 12.86 5.64
C SER A 74 6.12 14.17 5.14
N MET A 75 5.29 15.03 4.56
CA MET A 75 5.65 16.38 4.14
C MET A 75 6.19 17.20 5.32
N ARG A 76 5.45 17.25 6.43
CA ARG A 76 5.86 18.00 7.65
C ARG A 76 7.18 17.48 8.24
N THR A 77 7.43 16.17 8.16
CA THR A 77 8.71 15.57 8.59
C THR A 77 9.86 16.07 7.74
N ILE A 78 9.71 16.06 6.40
CA ILE A 78 10.72 16.59 5.47
C ILE A 78 10.94 18.08 5.73
N ILE A 79 9.90 18.87 5.84
CA ILE A 79 9.98 20.33 6.09
C ILE A 79 10.70 20.63 7.41
N LYS A 80 10.38 19.92 8.49
CA LYS A 80 11.10 20.07 9.76
C LYS A 80 12.60 19.89 9.59
N LYS A 81 13.02 18.86 8.86
CA LYS A 81 14.45 18.61 8.58
C LYS A 81 15.08 19.68 7.70
N ILE A 82 14.35 20.20 6.70
CA ILE A 82 14.82 21.33 5.87
C ILE A 82 15.06 22.57 6.73
N ILE A 83 14.09 22.94 7.58
CA ILE A 83 14.19 24.16 8.40
C ILE A 83 15.30 24.05 9.44
N SER A 84 15.50 22.86 10.03
CA SER A 84 16.54 22.62 11.04
C SER A 84 17.90 22.24 10.47
N SER A 85 18.05 22.20 9.14
CA SER A 85 19.30 21.78 8.51
C SER A 85 20.40 22.86 8.67
N PRO A 86 21.60 22.50 9.14
CA PRO A 86 22.75 23.39 9.16
C PRO A 86 23.41 23.53 7.78
N ILE A 87 22.96 22.74 6.79
CA ILE A 87 23.44 22.76 5.42
C ILE A 87 22.35 23.37 4.54
N PRO A 88 22.69 24.30 3.63
CA PRO A 88 21.74 24.84 2.68
C PRO A 88 21.09 23.75 1.84
N ILE A 89 19.76 23.72 1.79
CA ILE A 89 19.00 22.79 0.93
C ILE A 89 18.39 23.59 -0.21
N VAL A 90 18.78 23.22 -1.42
CA VAL A 90 18.26 23.75 -2.68
C VAL A 90 17.26 22.75 -3.24
N THR A 91 16.00 23.12 -3.34
CA THR A 91 15.01 22.25 -4.01
C THR A 91 14.87 22.67 -5.46
N TYR A 92 14.96 21.70 -6.36
CA TYR A 92 14.92 21.90 -7.81
C TYR A 92 13.85 20.99 -8.43
N VAL A 93 12.78 21.62 -8.93
CA VAL A 93 11.75 20.89 -9.67
C VAL A 93 12.29 20.54 -11.04
N SER A 94 12.59 19.28 -11.27
CA SER A 94 13.27 18.80 -12.48
C SER A 94 13.07 17.30 -12.72
N PRO A 95 13.24 16.81 -13.95
CA PRO A 95 13.56 17.52 -15.19
C PRO A 95 12.39 18.37 -15.73
N SER A 96 12.56 18.97 -16.92
CA SER A 96 11.44 19.64 -17.60
C SER A 96 10.25 18.70 -17.77
N GLY A 97 9.04 19.19 -17.51
CA GLY A 97 7.79 18.41 -17.43
C GLY A 97 7.47 17.87 -16.03
N SER A 98 8.37 17.98 -15.07
CA SER A 98 8.15 17.63 -13.66
C SER A 98 7.24 18.63 -12.97
N ARG A 99 6.73 18.22 -11.81
CA ARG A 99 5.85 19.05 -10.97
C ARG A 99 6.21 18.98 -9.50
N ALA A 100 5.89 20.06 -8.79
CA ALA A 100 5.93 20.11 -7.32
C ALA A 100 4.55 20.50 -6.81
N THR A 101 3.56 19.61 -6.91
CA THR A 101 2.17 19.89 -6.51
C THR A 101 1.88 19.42 -5.09
N SER A 102 0.86 20.03 -4.45
CA SER A 102 0.42 19.70 -3.09
C SER A 102 1.59 19.73 -2.10
N ALA A 103 1.93 18.62 -1.44
CA ALA A 103 3.07 18.51 -0.51
C ALA A 103 4.40 19.01 -1.13
N GLY A 104 4.59 18.87 -2.44
CA GLY A 104 5.76 19.38 -3.15
C GLY A 104 5.89 20.90 -3.08
N THR A 105 4.78 21.62 -3.17
CA THR A 105 4.73 23.09 -3.04
C THR A 105 5.23 23.53 -1.67
N TYR A 106 4.77 22.88 -0.59
CA TYR A 106 5.23 23.19 0.78
C TYR A 106 6.72 22.91 0.97
N ILE A 107 7.22 21.80 0.43
CA ILE A 107 8.66 21.43 0.49
C ILE A 107 9.51 22.48 -0.23
N LEU A 108 9.05 22.93 -1.42
CA LEU A 108 9.71 23.98 -2.18
C LEU A 108 9.75 25.31 -1.39
N TYR A 109 8.61 25.69 -0.77
CA TYR A 109 8.51 26.89 0.06
C TYR A 109 9.41 26.84 1.31
N ALA A 110 9.63 25.67 1.88
CA ALA A 110 10.48 25.49 3.06
C ALA A 110 11.97 25.61 2.76
N SER A 111 12.38 25.33 1.52
CA SER A 111 13.78 25.21 1.10
C SER A 111 14.53 26.53 1.12
N HIS A 112 15.84 26.49 1.37
CA HIS A 112 16.70 27.69 1.41
C HIS A 112 16.75 28.38 0.05
N VAL A 113 16.79 27.58 -1.03
CA VAL A 113 16.62 28.09 -2.40
C VAL A 113 15.58 27.23 -3.11
N ALA A 114 14.64 27.85 -3.80
CA ALA A 114 13.63 27.22 -4.64
C ALA A 114 13.96 27.48 -6.11
N ALA A 115 14.16 26.40 -6.87
CA ALA A 115 14.47 26.48 -8.30
C ALA A 115 13.54 25.58 -9.10
N MET A 116 13.28 25.93 -10.34
CA MET A 116 12.47 25.15 -11.27
C MET A 116 13.16 25.01 -12.62
N ALA A 117 12.99 23.88 -13.29
CA ALA A 117 13.33 23.73 -14.68
C ALA A 117 12.23 24.37 -15.56
N PRO A 118 12.56 24.77 -16.80
CA PRO A 118 11.54 25.21 -17.74
C PRO A 118 10.44 24.16 -17.99
N ALA A 119 9.21 24.60 -18.24
CA ALA A 119 8.06 23.71 -18.46
C ALA A 119 7.75 22.78 -17.27
N THR A 120 8.02 23.26 -16.05
CA THR A 120 7.58 22.63 -14.80
C THR A 120 6.49 23.46 -14.14
N ASN A 121 5.74 22.88 -13.23
CA ASN A 121 4.67 23.56 -12.50
C ASN A 121 4.70 23.26 -11.00
N LEU A 122 4.09 24.16 -10.22
CA LEU A 122 3.87 23.98 -8.79
C LEU A 122 2.48 24.51 -8.41
N GLY A 123 1.98 24.16 -7.23
CA GLY A 123 0.70 24.62 -6.71
C GLY A 123 -0.24 23.50 -6.28
N ALA A 124 -1.55 23.75 -6.43
CA ALA A 124 -2.61 22.82 -6.03
C ALA A 124 -2.39 22.26 -4.61
N ALA A 125 -2.19 23.16 -3.64
CA ALA A 125 -1.75 22.81 -2.28
C ALA A 125 -2.92 22.68 -1.28
N THR A 126 -4.15 22.56 -1.76
CA THR A 126 -5.34 22.38 -0.93
C THR A 126 -5.28 21.03 -0.19
N PRO A 127 -5.44 21.02 1.15
CA PRO A 127 -5.51 19.75 1.88
C PRO A 127 -6.81 19.02 1.53
N VAL A 128 -6.70 17.72 1.22
CA VAL A 128 -7.84 16.84 0.97
C VAL A 128 -8.12 16.00 2.21
N GLN A 129 -9.41 15.78 2.52
CA GLN A 129 -9.81 14.99 3.68
C GLN A 129 -9.60 13.50 3.40
N MET A 130 -8.93 12.79 4.31
CA MET A 130 -8.82 11.33 4.30
C MET A 130 -9.94 10.66 5.13
N VAL A 131 -11.05 11.36 5.36
CA VAL A 131 -12.19 10.84 6.13
C VAL A 131 -13.33 10.54 5.15
N PRO A 132 -13.93 9.34 5.19
CA PRO A 132 -15.09 9.05 4.35
C PRO A 132 -16.19 10.06 4.64
N SER A 133 -16.58 10.83 3.64
CA SER A 133 -17.81 11.62 3.72
C SER A 133 -18.97 10.65 3.86
N ALA A 134 -19.66 10.68 5.00
CA ALA A 134 -20.84 9.87 5.24
C ALA A 134 -22.03 10.22 4.31
N ASN A 135 -21.82 11.12 3.34
CA ASN A 135 -22.81 11.55 2.35
C ASN A 135 -22.33 11.32 0.92
N PRO A 136 -22.76 10.25 0.23
CA PRO A 136 -22.37 9.96 -1.17
C PRO A 136 -22.97 10.94 -2.22
N GLY A 137 -23.59 12.04 -1.81
CA GLY A 137 -24.36 12.92 -2.68
C GLY A 137 -23.79 14.32 -2.93
N HIS A 138 -22.71 14.73 -2.27
CA HIS A 138 -22.14 16.07 -2.49
C HIS A 138 -20.95 16.01 -3.45
N LYS A 139 -21.22 16.27 -4.73
CA LYS A 139 -20.18 16.72 -5.67
C LYS A 139 -19.72 18.10 -5.23
N PRO A 140 -18.40 18.42 -5.26
CA PRO A 140 -17.95 19.80 -5.07
C PRO A 140 -18.57 20.66 -6.17
N GLU A 141 -19.55 21.47 -5.83
CA GLU A 141 -19.99 22.53 -6.72
C GLU A 141 -18.89 23.56 -6.82
N MET A 142 -18.27 23.61 -7.98
CA MET A 142 -17.41 24.71 -8.42
C MET A 142 -18.25 25.99 -8.36
N ASN A 143 -17.95 26.84 -7.41
CA ASN A 143 -18.63 28.11 -7.18
C ASN A 143 -18.56 28.98 -8.44
N LYS A 144 -19.65 29.00 -9.22
CA LYS A 144 -19.94 30.07 -10.17
C LYS A 144 -20.71 31.15 -9.40
N ASP A 145 -20.15 32.34 -9.44
CA ASP A 145 -20.77 33.65 -9.10
C ASP A 145 -21.80 33.67 -7.96
N LYS A 146 -21.38 34.13 -6.80
CA LYS A 146 -22.28 34.74 -5.80
C LYS A 146 -22.14 36.26 -5.80
N THR A 147 -22.91 36.89 -6.66
CA THR A 147 -23.50 38.22 -6.38
C THR A 147 -24.77 37.99 -5.58
N ASP A 148 -24.82 38.67 -4.44
CA ASP A 148 -26.00 38.97 -3.64
C ASP A 148 -26.88 37.85 -3.09
N LYS A 149 -26.67 37.50 -1.81
CA LYS A 149 -27.79 37.25 -0.89
C LYS A 149 -27.41 37.57 0.55
N GLU A 150 -28.30 38.44 1.09
CA GLU A 150 -28.33 38.96 2.43
C GLU A 150 -28.22 37.94 3.57
N ASN A 151 -27.69 38.45 4.69
CA ASN A 151 -27.68 37.90 6.04
C ASN A 151 -28.93 37.07 6.40
N LYS A 152 -28.73 35.78 6.66
CA LYS A 152 -29.53 34.99 7.59
C LYS A 152 -28.60 34.42 8.66
N PRO A 153 -28.82 34.77 9.95
CA PRO A 153 -28.18 34.06 11.04
C PRO A 153 -28.86 32.74 11.29
N ASP A 154 -28.07 31.75 11.76
CA ASP A 154 -28.49 30.42 12.28
C ASP A 154 -28.94 29.36 11.26
N SER A 155 -27.97 28.85 10.51
CA SER A 155 -27.99 27.42 10.15
C SER A 155 -26.89 26.70 10.94
N PRO A 156 -27.12 25.52 11.55
CA PRO A 156 -26.07 24.74 12.20
C PRO A 156 -24.98 24.43 11.17
N ILE A 157 -23.73 24.82 11.44
CA ILE A 157 -22.57 24.48 10.63
C ILE A 157 -22.50 22.94 10.68
N GLU A 158 -22.68 22.27 9.55
CA GLU A 158 -22.49 20.83 9.47
C GLU A 158 -21.07 20.50 9.91
N VAL A 159 -20.91 19.51 10.77
CA VAL A 159 -19.62 19.12 11.40
C VAL A 159 -18.53 18.83 10.35
N GLY A 160 -18.92 18.37 9.17
CA GLY A 160 -18.03 18.17 8.02
C GLY A 160 -17.43 19.46 7.46
N ASP A 161 -18.22 20.52 7.35
CA ASP A 161 -17.79 21.83 6.86
C ASP A 161 -16.81 22.50 7.85
N ALA A 162 -17.09 22.42 9.15
CA ALA A 162 -16.22 22.99 10.18
C ALA A 162 -14.85 22.33 10.22
N MET A 163 -14.76 21.01 10.02
CA MET A 163 -13.50 20.26 9.99
C MET A 163 -12.68 20.62 8.75
N SER A 164 -13.33 20.71 7.59
CA SER A 164 -12.71 21.12 6.33
C SER A 164 -12.13 22.53 6.43
N HIS A 165 -12.90 23.48 6.93
CA HIS A 165 -12.42 24.85 7.16
C HIS A 165 -11.23 24.93 8.12
N LYS A 166 -11.22 24.11 9.18
CA LYS A 166 -10.10 24.03 10.12
C LYS A 166 -8.83 23.55 9.44
N MET A 167 -8.91 22.48 8.62
CA MET A 167 -7.77 21.94 7.89
C MET A 167 -7.21 22.93 6.88
N VAL A 168 -8.07 23.59 6.10
CA VAL A 168 -7.66 24.63 5.13
C VAL A 168 -6.98 25.79 5.85
N ASN A 169 -7.53 26.27 6.96
CA ASN A 169 -6.94 27.38 7.71
C ASN A 169 -5.59 27.02 8.34
N ASP A 170 -5.41 25.79 8.86
CA ASP A 170 -4.11 25.29 9.33
C ASP A 170 -3.09 25.24 8.19
N ALA A 171 -3.48 24.73 7.05
CA ALA A 171 -2.64 24.64 5.86
C ALA A 171 -2.22 26.02 5.33
N VAL A 172 -3.15 26.98 5.30
CA VAL A 172 -2.87 28.38 4.95
C VAL A 172 -1.88 29.02 5.93
N ALA A 173 -2.12 28.87 7.23
CA ALA A 173 -1.22 29.41 8.25
C ALA A 173 0.18 28.80 8.11
N TYR A 174 0.27 27.52 7.84
CA TYR A 174 1.53 26.80 7.69
C TYR A 174 2.32 27.28 6.45
N ILE A 175 1.70 27.32 5.25
CA ILE A 175 2.40 27.73 4.03
C ILE A 175 2.79 29.20 4.06
N ARG A 176 1.95 30.08 4.62
CA ARG A 176 2.28 31.50 4.83
C ARG A 176 3.46 31.67 5.77
N GLY A 177 3.54 30.86 6.83
CA GLY A 177 4.69 30.85 7.73
C GLY A 177 5.99 30.46 7.00
N LEU A 178 5.94 29.46 6.10
CA LEU A 178 7.07 29.06 5.26
C LEU A 178 7.45 30.17 4.26
N ALA A 179 6.46 30.78 3.62
CA ALA A 179 6.67 31.91 2.70
C ALA A 179 7.40 33.07 3.39
N LYS A 180 6.91 33.48 4.57
CA LYS A 180 7.51 34.54 5.38
C LYS A 180 8.93 34.17 5.82
N LEU A 181 9.18 32.93 6.23
CA LEU A 181 10.51 32.45 6.65
C LEU A 181 11.56 32.60 5.53
N ARG A 182 11.15 32.45 4.28
CA ARG A 182 12.03 32.46 3.11
C ARG A 182 11.91 33.74 2.25
N GLY A 183 11.10 34.71 2.66
CA GLY A 183 10.88 35.95 1.92
C GLY A 183 10.17 35.76 0.58
N ARG A 184 9.30 34.74 0.48
CA ARG A 184 8.52 34.41 -0.72
C ARG A 184 7.12 34.97 -0.66
N ASN A 185 6.38 34.88 -1.77
CA ASN A 185 5.01 35.42 -1.89
C ASN A 185 4.03 34.68 -0.97
N GLU A 186 3.54 35.38 0.07
CA GLU A 186 2.56 34.87 1.03
C GLU A 186 1.15 34.82 0.46
N GLU A 187 0.80 35.80 -0.40
CA GLU A 187 -0.56 35.94 -0.96
C GLU A 187 -0.85 34.79 -1.92
N TRP A 188 0.09 34.52 -2.84
CA TRP A 188 -0.05 33.39 -3.73
C TRP A 188 0.00 32.05 -2.97
N ALA A 189 0.80 31.91 -1.94
CA ALA A 189 0.84 30.72 -1.09
C ALA A 189 -0.54 30.42 -0.50
N GLU A 190 -1.29 31.42 -0.08
CA GLU A 190 -2.66 31.26 0.39
C GLU A 190 -3.62 30.84 -0.74
N LEU A 191 -3.48 31.41 -1.95
CA LEU A 191 -4.29 31.05 -3.12
C LEU A 191 -4.04 29.59 -3.57
N ALA A 192 -2.79 29.13 -3.52
CA ALA A 192 -2.44 27.73 -3.81
C ALA A 192 -3.16 26.75 -2.88
N VAL A 193 -3.45 27.15 -1.63
CA VAL A 193 -4.19 26.32 -0.66
C VAL A 193 -5.69 26.49 -0.79
N ARG A 194 -6.21 27.73 -0.87
CA ARG A 194 -7.65 28.00 -0.88
C ARG A 194 -8.32 27.69 -2.21
N SER A 195 -7.62 28.00 -3.31
CA SER A 195 -8.17 27.94 -4.67
C SER A 195 -7.48 26.89 -5.54
N ALA A 196 -6.55 26.11 -4.97
CA ALA A 196 -5.73 25.12 -5.70
C ALA A 196 -5.00 25.74 -6.92
N GLU A 197 -4.60 27.01 -6.82
CA GLU A 197 -3.88 27.66 -7.92
C GLU A 197 -2.56 26.99 -8.24
N THR A 198 -2.20 27.02 -9.52
CA THR A 198 -0.95 26.48 -10.05
C THR A 198 -0.25 27.52 -10.90
N LEU A 199 1.09 27.47 -10.91
CA LEU A 199 1.93 28.33 -11.72
C LEU A 199 2.92 27.52 -12.55
N THR A 200 3.23 28.04 -13.72
CA THR A 200 4.42 27.64 -14.49
C THR A 200 5.69 28.18 -13.85
N SER A 201 6.85 27.67 -14.25
CA SER A 201 8.14 28.14 -13.77
C SER A 201 8.34 29.65 -13.96
N GLU A 202 7.88 30.21 -15.10
CA GLU A 202 8.03 31.61 -15.45
C GLU A 202 7.14 32.51 -14.57
N GLU A 203 5.89 32.11 -14.36
CA GLU A 203 4.95 32.81 -13.48
C GLU A 203 5.43 32.76 -12.03
N ALA A 204 5.91 31.61 -11.58
CA ALA A 204 6.43 31.42 -10.23
C ALA A 204 7.64 32.32 -9.93
N LEU A 205 8.53 32.51 -10.92
CA LEU A 205 9.64 33.44 -10.78
C LEU A 205 9.15 34.89 -10.75
N SER A 206 8.25 35.28 -11.65
CA SER A 206 7.74 36.65 -11.74
C SER A 206 6.97 37.09 -10.48
N LEU A 207 6.31 36.15 -9.81
CA LEU A 207 5.55 36.39 -8.57
C LEU A 207 6.39 36.18 -7.30
N ASN A 208 7.69 35.97 -7.39
CA ASN A 208 8.57 35.70 -6.24
C ASN A 208 8.13 34.48 -5.40
N VAL A 209 7.64 33.44 -6.08
CA VAL A 209 7.33 32.14 -5.49
C VAL A 209 8.55 31.24 -5.46
N ILE A 210 9.41 31.38 -6.47
CA ILE A 210 10.72 30.73 -6.57
C ILE A 210 11.84 31.74 -6.74
N ASP A 211 13.08 31.30 -6.46
CA ASP A 211 14.26 32.15 -6.53
C ASP A 211 14.88 32.22 -7.92
N MET A 212 14.75 31.14 -8.73
CA MET A 212 15.36 31.07 -10.06
C MET A 212 14.81 29.95 -10.92
N ILE A 213 14.97 30.11 -12.24
CA ILE A 213 14.79 29.06 -13.24
C ILE A 213 16.17 28.58 -13.68
N ALA A 214 16.37 27.27 -13.81
CA ALA A 214 17.61 26.69 -14.31
C ALA A 214 17.31 25.62 -15.37
N ASN A 215 18.04 25.65 -16.49
CA ASN A 215 17.84 24.71 -17.61
C ASN A 215 18.44 23.32 -17.34
N SER A 216 19.42 23.27 -16.45
CA SER A 216 20.13 22.04 -16.07
C SER A 216 20.70 22.17 -14.67
N GLN A 217 21.15 21.05 -14.10
CA GLN A 217 21.87 21.06 -12.83
C GLN A 217 23.15 21.90 -12.88
N ALA A 218 23.86 21.90 -14.01
CA ALA A 218 25.05 22.71 -14.19
C ALA A 218 24.74 24.21 -14.22
N ASP A 219 23.66 24.61 -14.93
CA ASP A 219 23.16 25.99 -14.96
C ASP A 219 22.69 26.41 -13.55
N LEU A 220 22.05 25.51 -12.80
CA LEU A 220 21.65 25.78 -11.42
C LEU A 220 22.84 26.08 -10.53
N PHE A 221 23.91 25.25 -10.57
CA PHE A 221 25.08 25.48 -9.76
C PHE A 221 25.79 26.78 -10.17
N GLN A 222 25.87 27.11 -11.46
CA GLN A 222 26.41 28.38 -11.92
C GLN A 222 25.64 29.60 -11.38
N LYS A 223 24.32 29.53 -11.29
CA LYS A 223 23.46 30.60 -10.76
C LYS A 223 23.50 30.70 -9.24
N LEU A 224 23.84 29.61 -8.55
CA LEU A 224 23.95 29.56 -7.10
C LEU A 224 25.32 30.12 -6.62
N ASP A 225 26.33 30.15 -7.46
CA ASP A 225 27.66 30.61 -7.06
C ASP A 225 27.64 32.08 -6.61
N GLY A 226 28.17 32.34 -5.41
CA GLY A 226 28.15 33.65 -4.79
C GLY A 226 26.78 34.08 -4.20
N LYS A 227 25.71 33.26 -4.31
CA LYS A 227 24.42 33.58 -3.71
C LYS A 227 24.47 33.45 -2.19
N THR A 228 24.00 34.45 -1.48
CA THR A 228 23.89 34.44 -0.02
C THR A 228 22.55 33.80 0.36
N VAL A 229 22.58 32.84 1.29
CA VAL A 229 21.40 32.16 1.84
C VAL A 229 21.45 32.19 3.37
N ASN A 230 20.30 32.39 4.01
CA ASN A 230 20.22 32.35 5.46
C ASN A 230 19.97 30.93 5.95
N VAL A 231 20.92 30.40 6.74
CA VAL A 231 20.88 29.08 7.33
C VAL A 231 20.91 29.23 8.85
N LEU A 232 19.86 28.84 9.52
CA LEU A 232 19.69 28.95 10.98
C LEU A 232 20.03 30.33 11.55
N GLY A 233 19.65 31.41 10.82
CA GLY A 233 19.90 32.79 11.24
C GLY A 233 21.29 33.34 10.87
N THR A 234 22.13 32.53 10.23
CA THR A 234 23.47 32.94 9.76
C THR A 234 23.49 33.01 8.24
N ASP A 235 23.98 34.11 7.69
CA ASP A 235 24.13 34.26 6.25
C ASP A 235 25.39 33.51 5.76
N ARG A 236 25.19 32.65 4.78
CA ARG A 236 26.22 31.83 4.15
C ARG A 236 26.26 32.10 2.65
N VAL A 237 27.44 32.39 2.11
CA VAL A 237 27.66 32.56 0.68
C VAL A 237 27.98 31.19 0.08
N LEU A 238 27.21 30.77 -0.91
CA LEU A 238 27.43 29.49 -1.58
C LEU A 238 28.62 29.54 -2.54
N LYS A 239 29.47 28.51 -2.46
CA LYS A 239 30.63 28.31 -3.35
C LYS A 239 30.37 27.05 -4.17
N THR A 240 29.85 27.24 -5.38
CA THR A 240 29.43 26.11 -6.22
C THR A 240 30.35 25.85 -7.39
N THR A 241 31.36 26.70 -7.60
CA THR A 241 32.41 26.48 -8.59
C THR A 241 33.33 25.34 -8.15
N GLY A 242 33.51 24.33 -9.00
CA GLY A 242 34.38 23.18 -8.72
C GLY A 242 33.82 22.17 -7.73
N LEU A 243 32.48 22.16 -7.48
CA LEU A 243 31.83 21.20 -6.62
C LEU A 243 32.04 19.74 -7.06
N ILE A 244 32.39 18.90 -6.10
CA ILE A 244 32.27 17.44 -6.26
C ILE A 244 30.82 17.05 -5.95
N VAL A 245 30.12 16.55 -6.95
CA VAL A 245 28.73 16.16 -6.82
C VAL A 245 28.66 14.66 -6.51
N LYS A 246 27.97 14.31 -5.41
CA LYS A 246 27.71 12.94 -4.99
C LYS A 246 26.22 12.69 -4.93
N GLU A 247 25.77 11.58 -5.47
CA GLU A 247 24.37 11.20 -5.42
C GLU A 247 24.12 10.19 -4.29
N ILE A 248 23.09 10.44 -3.47
CA ILE A 248 22.65 9.51 -2.44
C ILE A 248 21.44 8.74 -2.98
N VAL A 249 21.69 7.50 -3.36
CA VAL A 249 20.64 6.60 -3.86
C VAL A 249 19.93 5.93 -2.68
N PRO A 250 18.60 5.73 -2.73
CA PRO A 250 17.86 4.95 -1.74
C PRO A 250 18.48 3.55 -1.57
N ASP A 251 18.77 3.17 -0.32
CA ASP A 251 19.30 1.86 0.01
C ASP A 251 18.23 0.76 -0.14
N TRP A 252 18.62 -0.52 0.03
CA TRP A 252 17.70 -1.66 -0.11
C TRP A 252 16.52 -1.57 0.86
N ARG A 253 16.74 -1.02 2.07
CA ARG A 253 15.72 -0.84 3.09
C ARG A 253 14.69 0.22 2.68
N ASN A 254 15.14 1.35 2.16
CA ASN A 254 14.22 2.38 1.64
C ASN A 254 13.41 1.87 0.45
N LYS A 255 14.05 1.09 -0.45
CA LYS A 255 13.34 0.44 -1.57
C LYS A 255 12.28 -0.54 -1.07
N LEU A 256 12.60 -1.34 -0.05
CA LEU A 256 11.64 -2.25 0.57
C LEU A 256 10.47 -1.47 1.20
N LEU A 257 10.76 -0.40 1.95
CA LEU A 257 9.74 0.48 2.52
C LEU A 257 8.85 1.12 1.45
N GLN A 258 9.42 1.57 0.33
CA GLN A 258 8.64 2.10 -0.79
C GLN A 258 7.68 1.05 -1.37
N ILE A 259 8.14 -0.19 -1.55
CA ILE A 259 7.32 -1.30 -2.05
C ILE A 259 6.19 -1.59 -1.06
N ILE A 260 6.51 -1.75 0.22
CA ILE A 260 5.53 -2.09 1.25
C ILE A 260 4.53 -0.94 1.49
N SER A 261 4.96 0.33 1.38
CA SER A 261 4.09 1.50 1.50
C SER A 261 3.21 1.75 0.28
N ASN A 262 3.27 0.90 -0.75
CA ASN A 262 2.39 1.00 -1.90
C ASN A 262 1.03 0.36 -1.60
N PRO A 263 -0.11 1.10 -1.73
CA PRO A 263 -1.45 0.59 -1.48
C PRO A 263 -1.79 -0.72 -2.19
N ASN A 264 -1.36 -0.84 -3.45
CA ASN A 264 -1.62 -2.03 -4.26
C ASN A 264 -0.88 -3.26 -3.72
N ILE A 265 0.39 -3.08 -3.31
CA ILE A 265 1.20 -4.15 -2.73
C ILE A 265 0.64 -4.57 -1.36
N ALA A 266 0.28 -3.60 -0.51
CA ALA A 266 -0.34 -3.88 0.79
C ALA A 266 -1.63 -4.70 0.64
N TYR A 267 -2.48 -4.35 -0.33
CA TYR A 267 -3.71 -5.07 -0.63
C TYR A 267 -3.43 -6.51 -1.13
N ILE A 268 -2.48 -6.67 -2.05
CA ILE A 268 -2.07 -8.00 -2.54
C ILE A 268 -1.52 -8.85 -1.39
N LEU A 269 -0.62 -8.30 -0.57
CA LEU A 269 -0.04 -8.99 0.58
C LEU A 269 -1.12 -9.43 1.58
N MET A 270 -2.11 -8.56 1.85
CA MET A 270 -3.24 -8.88 2.72
C MET A 270 -4.04 -10.08 2.17
N LEU A 271 -4.43 -10.04 0.89
CA LEU A 271 -5.23 -11.11 0.29
C LEU A 271 -4.45 -12.42 0.20
N VAL A 272 -3.20 -12.38 -0.25
CA VAL A 272 -2.31 -13.56 -0.27
C VAL A 272 -2.15 -14.13 1.14
N GLY A 273 -2.01 -13.24 2.14
CA GLY A 273 -1.92 -13.63 3.54
C GLY A 273 -3.17 -14.35 4.03
N ILE A 274 -4.34 -13.77 3.81
CA ILE A 274 -5.64 -14.33 4.22
C ILE A 274 -5.88 -15.68 3.53
N TYR A 275 -5.75 -15.73 2.20
CA TYR A 275 -5.99 -16.97 1.44
C TYR A 275 -4.97 -18.06 1.74
N GLY A 276 -3.70 -17.69 1.95
CA GLY A 276 -2.67 -18.64 2.34
C GLY A 276 -2.97 -19.32 3.68
N LEU A 277 -3.42 -18.55 4.67
CA LEU A 277 -3.84 -19.09 5.97
C LEU A 277 -5.11 -19.95 5.86
N ILE A 278 -6.12 -19.50 5.10
CA ILE A 278 -7.35 -20.28 4.86
C ILE A 278 -7.00 -21.63 4.21
N PHE A 279 -6.09 -21.63 3.24
CA PHE A 279 -5.68 -22.86 2.56
C PHE A 279 -4.97 -23.82 3.51
N GLU A 280 -4.06 -23.34 4.37
CA GLU A 280 -3.36 -24.14 5.37
C GLU A 280 -4.34 -24.76 6.39
N PHE A 281 -5.30 -23.97 6.90
CA PHE A 281 -6.31 -24.47 7.83
C PHE A 281 -7.27 -25.48 7.18
N SER A 282 -7.49 -25.37 5.87
CA SER A 282 -8.32 -26.31 5.11
C SER A 282 -7.58 -27.59 4.76
N ASN A 283 -6.26 -27.57 4.65
CA ASN A 283 -5.40 -28.69 4.27
C ASN A 283 -4.16 -28.76 5.17
N PRO A 284 -4.33 -29.11 6.47
CA PRO A 284 -3.23 -29.10 7.41
C PRO A 284 -2.12 -30.05 6.99
N GLY A 285 -0.87 -29.54 6.99
CA GLY A 285 0.32 -30.33 6.67
C GLY A 285 1.08 -29.90 5.41
N VAL A 286 0.56 -28.98 4.61
CA VAL A 286 1.29 -28.45 3.45
C VAL A 286 2.36 -27.44 3.87
N ILE A 287 2.21 -26.76 5.03
CA ILE A 287 3.11 -25.82 5.72
C ILE A 287 3.47 -24.57 4.87
N LEU A 288 3.78 -24.73 3.59
CA LEU A 288 4.26 -23.64 2.72
C LEU A 288 3.25 -22.50 2.56
N PRO A 289 1.96 -22.73 2.22
CA PRO A 289 0.99 -21.65 2.05
C PRO A 289 0.73 -20.89 3.34
N GLY A 290 0.69 -21.59 4.49
CA GLY A 290 0.49 -20.99 5.80
C GLY A 290 1.64 -20.09 6.22
N THR A 291 2.89 -20.53 6.04
CA THR A 291 4.08 -19.75 6.38
C THR A 291 4.21 -18.51 5.50
N VAL A 292 4.06 -18.65 4.19
CA VAL A 292 4.07 -17.52 3.24
C VAL A 292 2.90 -16.58 3.55
N GLY A 293 1.71 -17.14 3.80
CA GLY A 293 0.52 -16.37 4.16
C GLY A 293 0.70 -15.54 5.43
N ALA A 294 1.28 -16.12 6.48
CA ALA A 294 1.56 -15.41 7.72
C ALA A 294 2.57 -14.26 7.53
N ILE A 295 3.63 -14.48 6.78
CA ILE A 295 4.61 -13.43 6.45
C ILE A 295 3.96 -12.31 5.66
N CYS A 296 3.18 -12.63 4.61
CA CYS A 296 2.47 -11.64 3.81
C CYS A 296 1.48 -10.83 4.66
N LEU A 297 0.74 -11.48 5.57
CA LEU A 297 -0.21 -10.80 6.44
C LEU A 297 0.49 -9.86 7.43
N LEU A 298 1.61 -10.27 8.03
CA LEU A 298 2.40 -9.39 8.92
C LEU A 298 2.95 -8.18 8.18
N LEU A 299 3.43 -8.37 6.94
CA LEU A 299 3.88 -7.25 6.09
C LEU A 299 2.72 -6.33 5.70
N ALA A 300 1.54 -6.87 5.41
CA ALA A 300 0.34 -6.08 5.14
C ALA A 300 -0.09 -5.28 6.38
N LEU A 301 -0.08 -5.87 7.56
CA LEU A 301 -0.38 -5.17 8.82
C LEU A 301 0.62 -4.05 9.10
N PHE A 302 1.91 -4.27 8.82
CA PHE A 302 2.92 -3.22 8.90
C PHE A 302 2.63 -2.09 7.90
N SER A 303 2.27 -2.41 6.65
CA SER A 303 1.85 -1.43 5.65
C SER A 303 0.66 -0.60 6.13
N PHE A 304 -0.30 -1.23 6.79
CA PHE A 304 -1.52 -0.59 7.30
C PHE A 304 -1.28 0.39 8.44
N GLN A 305 -0.16 0.29 9.16
CA GLN A 305 0.24 1.33 10.13
C GLN A 305 0.70 2.62 9.44
N ILE A 306 1.13 2.51 8.20
CA ILE A 306 1.72 3.60 7.41
C ILE A 306 0.68 4.23 6.47
N LEU A 307 -0.25 3.41 5.96
CA LEU A 307 -1.28 3.80 5.01
C LEU A 307 -2.56 4.27 5.72
N PRO A 308 -3.29 5.24 5.16
CA PRO A 308 -4.60 5.63 5.66
C PRO A 308 -5.62 4.55 5.29
N ILE A 309 -5.83 3.58 6.18
CA ILE A 309 -6.78 2.51 5.96
C ILE A 309 -8.14 2.80 6.61
N ASN A 310 -9.19 2.39 5.92
CA ASN A 310 -10.55 2.36 6.45
C ASN A 310 -10.85 0.98 7.05
N TYR A 311 -10.93 0.92 8.38
CA TYR A 311 -11.22 -0.33 9.09
C TYR A 311 -12.58 -0.93 8.74
N ALA A 312 -13.57 -0.11 8.35
CA ALA A 312 -14.87 -0.62 7.87
C ALA A 312 -14.70 -1.35 6.53
N GLY A 313 -13.84 -0.85 5.64
CA GLY A 313 -13.47 -1.52 4.40
C GLY A 313 -12.81 -2.88 4.65
N LEU A 314 -11.86 -2.92 5.59
CA LEU A 314 -11.23 -4.18 6.01
C LEU A 314 -12.26 -5.18 6.58
N ALA A 315 -13.15 -4.72 7.46
CA ALA A 315 -14.20 -5.55 8.03
C ALA A 315 -15.16 -6.09 6.96
N LEU A 316 -15.52 -5.28 5.96
CA LEU A 316 -16.36 -5.71 4.84
C LEU A 316 -15.67 -6.76 3.96
N ILE A 317 -14.38 -6.65 3.71
CA ILE A 317 -13.60 -7.68 2.98
C ILE A 317 -13.65 -9.00 3.75
N LEU A 318 -13.34 -8.96 5.06
CA LEU A 318 -13.35 -10.16 5.91
C LEU A 318 -14.75 -10.78 5.99
N LEU A 319 -15.80 -9.95 6.15
CA LEU A 319 -17.19 -10.39 6.12
C LEU A 319 -17.55 -11.01 4.77
N GLY A 320 -17.13 -10.39 3.66
CA GLY A 320 -17.35 -10.90 2.32
C GLY A 320 -16.75 -12.30 2.13
N ILE A 321 -15.50 -12.50 2.55
CA ILE A 321 -14.83 -13.81 2.53
C ILE A 321 -15.58 -14.81 3.42
N ALA A 322 -15.96 -14.42 4.64
CA ALA A 322 -16.69 -15.29 5.56
C ALA A 322 -18.05 -15.72 5.00
N LEU A 323 -18.81 -14.81 4.36
CA LEU A 323 -20.07 -15.13 3.72
C LEU A 323 -19.90 -16.09 2.53
N MET A 324 -18.87 -15.87 1.71
CA MET A 324 -18.56 -16.80 0.60
C MET A 324 -18.19 -18.19 1.10
N ILE A 325 -17.41 -18.29 2.18
CA ILE A 325 -17.09 -19.58 2.82
C ILE A 325 -18.38 -20.19 3.41
N GLY A 326 -19.20 -19.39 4.07
CA GLY A 326 -20.47 -19.83 4.65
C GLY A 326 -21.41 -20.47 3.64
N GLU A 327 -21.49 -19.96 2.42
CA GLU A 327 -22.29 -20.55 1.32
C GLU A 327 -21.90 -22.01 1.03
N ALA A 328 -20.61 -22.36 1.17
CA ALA A 328 -20.16 -23.74 0.94
C ALA A 328 -20.65 -24.73 2.01
N PHE A 329 -20.91 -24.26 3.24
CA PHE A 329 -21.39 -25.07 4.36
C PHE A 329 -22.93 -25.05 4.50
N VAL A 330 -23.54 -23.89 4.26
CA VAL A 330 -24.99 -23.65 4.38
C VAL A 330 -25.49 -23.15 3.02
N PRO A 331 -25.88 -24.07 2.10
CA PRO A 331 -26.34 -23.68 0.78
C PRO A 331 -27.58 -22.77 0.87
N SER A 332 -27.43 -21.49 0.52
CA SER A 332 -28.49 -20.48 0.55
C SER A 332 -28.93 -20.05 -0.85
N PHE A 333 -28.82 -20.94 -1.82
CA PHE A 333 -29.13 -20.67 -3.24
C PHE A 333 -28.37 -19.47 -3.83
N GLY A 334 -27.13 -19.20 -3.31
CA GLY A 334 -26.25 -18.15 -3.80
C GLY A 334 -26.43 -16.79 -3.11
N ILE A 335 -27.36 -16.63 -2.16
CA ILE A 335 -27.61 -15.35 -1.48
C ILE A 335 -26.39 -14.91 -0.66
N LEU A 336 -25.82 -15.82 0.14
CA LEU A 336 -24.62 -15.55 0.92
C LEU A 336 -23.39 -15.28 0.01
N GLY A 337 -23.29 -16.02 -1.10
CA GLY A 337 -22.24 -15.84 -2.10
C GLY A 337 -22.30 -14.47 -2.77
N LEU A 338 -23.46 -14.06 -3.27
CA LEU A 338 -23.65 -12.74 -3.88
C LEU A 338 -23.46 -11.61 -2.87
N GLY A 339 -24.00 -11.75 -1.66
CA GLY A 339 -23.78 -10.81 -0.56
C GLY A 339 -22.29 -10.69 -0.19
N GLY A 340 -21.58 -11.83 -0.16
CA GLY A 340 -20.16 -11.91 0.10
C GLY A 340 -19.31 -11.21 -0.97
N ILE A 341 -19.61 -11.43 -2.26
CA ILE A 341 -18.95 -10.77 -3.39
C ILE A 341 -19.19 -9.25 -3.32
N SER A 342 -20.43 -8.83 -3.07
CA SER A 342 -20.77 -7.41 -2.95
C SER A 342 -20.02 -6.75 -1.79
N ALA A 343 -19.99 -7.37 -0.62
CA ALA A 343 -19.26 -6.88 0.54
C ALA A 343 -17.75 -6.83 0.29
N PHE A 344 -17.17 -7.83 -0.39
CA PHE A 344 -15.76 -7.86 -0.78
C PHE A 344 -15.40 -6.72 -1.73
N ILE A 345 -16.20 -6.47 -2.76
CA ILE A 345 -15.95 -5.39 -3.74
C ILE A 345 -16.04 -4.02 -3.04
N VAL A 346 -17.14 -3.76 -2.32
CA VAL A 346 -17.34 -2.49 -1.61
C VAL A 346 -16.23 -2.27 -0.59
N GLY A 347 -15.91 -3.30 0.20
CA GLY A 347 -14.82 -3.25 1.17
C GLY A 347 -13.46 -2.95 0.53
N SER A 348 -13.17 -3.54 -0.63
CA SER A 348 -11.92 -3.30 -1.37
C SER A 348 -11.81 -1.88 -1.93
N ILE A 349 -12.93 -1.31 -2.38
CA ILE A 349 -12.96 0.08 -2.89
C ILE A 349 -12.74 1.07 -1.75
N ILE A 350 -13.37 0.86 -0.59
CA ILE A 350 -13.28 1.79 0.53
C ILE A 350 -12.11 1.51 1.48
N LEU A 351 -11.35 0.42 1.27
CA LEU A 351 -10.24 0.03 2.15
C LEU A 351 -9.18 1.13 2.26
N ILE A 352 -8.83 1.74 1.13
CA ILE A 352 -7.92 2.88 1.07
C ILE A 352 -8.66 4.00 0.34
N ASP A 353 -9.24 4.87 1.13
CA ASP A 353 -9.98 6.04 0.67
C ASP A 353 -9.04 7.24 0.72
N THR A 354 -8.57 7.68 -0.45
CA THR A 354 -7.64 8.80 -0.59
C THR A 354 -7.91 9.56 -1.87
N ASP A 355 -7.99 10.88 -1.76
CA ASP A 355 -8.08 11.79 -2.90
C ASP A 355 -6.70 12.08 -3.54
N VAL A 356 -5.62 11.52 -2.99
CA VAL A 356 -4.27 11.66 -3.58
C VAL A 356 -4.21 10.85 -4.86
N VAL A 357 -4.12 11.55 -5.99
CA VAL A 357 -4.06 10.93 -7.33
C VAL A 357 -2.92 9.92 -7.41
N GLY A 358 -3.26 8.66 -7.71
CA GLY A 358 -2.30 7.57 -7.82
C GLY A 358 -1.92 6.87 -6.53
N TYR A 359 -2.55 7.19 -5.38
CA TYR A 359 -2.28 6.56 -4.08
C TYR A 359 -3.40 5.64 -3.58
N GLY A 360 -4.39 5.33 -4.40
CA GLY A 360 -5.45 4.36 -4.13
C GLY A 360 -5.14 2.96 -4.68
N ILE A 361 -5.99 1.99 -4.36
CA ILE A 361 -5.92 0.65 -4.94
C ILE A 361 -6.42 0.71 -6.39
N ASN A 362 -5.65 0.16 -7.31
CA ASN A 362 -6.04 0.10 -8.72
C ASN A 362 -7.28 -0.80 -8.90
N ILE A 363 -8.31 -0.26 -9.55
CA ILE A 363 -9.57 -0.99 -9.81
C ILE A 363 -9.33 -2.30 -10.58
N GLY A 364 -8.33 -2.34 -11.47
CA GLY A 364 -7.95 -3.56 -12.18
C GLY A 364 -7.45 -4.67 -11.25
N ILE A 365 -6.75 -4.31 -10.17
CA ILE A 365 -6.29 -5.28 -9.14
C ILE A 365 -7.50 -5.79 -8.34
N ILE A 366 -8.42 -4.90 -7.94
CA ILE A 366 -9.66 -5.28 -7.25
C ILE A 366 -10.47 -6.24 -8.13
N ALA A 367 -10.68 -5.90 -9.40
CA ALA A 367 -11.41 -6.72 -10.35
C ALA A 367 -10.74 -8.09 -10.55
N GLY A 368 -9.41 -8.12 -10.70
CA GLY A 368 -8.63 -9.35 -10.87
C GLY A 368 -8.78 -10.30 -9.67
N PHE A 369 -8.62 -9.77 -8.44
CA PHE A 369 -8.80 -10.57 -7.23
C PHE A 369 -10.25 -10.99 -7.03
N THR A 370 -11.23 -10.12 -7.28
CA THR A 370 -12.65 -10.47 -7.20
C THR A 370 -13.00 -11.61 -8.17
N LEU A 371 -12.59 -11.50 -9.44
CA LEU A 371 -12.83 -12.55 -10.44
C LEU A 371 -12.15 -13.87 -10.05
N SER A 372 -10.90 -13.82 -9.58
CA SER A 372 -10.18 -15.01 -9.11
C SER A 372 -10.88 -15.65 -7.92
N THR A 373 -11.35 -14.84 -6.97
CA THR A 373 -12.08 -15.30 -5.78
C THR A 373 -13.41 -15.94 -6.19
N VAL A 374 -14.19 -15.29 -7.04
CA VAL A 374 -15.47 -15.83 -7.56
C VAL A 374 -15.23 -17.14 -8.31
N ALA A 375 -14.23 -17.19 -9.21
CA ALA A 375 -13.90 -18.40 -9.95
C ALA A 375 -13.50 -19.54 -9.00
N PHE A 376 -12.68 -19.26 -7.99
CA PHE A 376 -12.28 -20.25 -6.98
C PHE A 376 -13.49 -20.80 -6.22
N PHE A 377 -14.41 -19.94 -5.74
CA PHE A 377 -15.60 -20.38 -5.03
C PHE A 377 -16.58 -21.16 -5.92
N LEU A 378 -16.78 -20.75 -7.17
CA LEU A 378 -17.63 -21.49 -8.12
C LEU A 378 -17.06 -22.88 -8.41
N LEU A 379 -15.74 -23.01 -8.58
CA LEU A 379 -15.07 -24.30 -8.76
C LEU A 379 -15.21 -25.17 -7.49
N ALA A 380 -14.94 -24.60 -6.31
CA ALA A 380 -15.06 -25.30 -5.04
C ALA A 380 -16.51 -25.81 -4.81
N LEU A 381 -17.51 -24.95 -5.01
CA LEU A 381 -18.93 -25.35 -4.93
C LEU A 381 -19.25 -26.46 -5.94
N GLY A 382 -18.78 -26.34 -7.18
CA GLY A 382 -18.97 -27.38 -8.20
C GLY A 382 -18.40 -28.74 -7.78
N LEU A 383 -17.21 -28.75 -7.16
CA LEU A 383 -16.61 -29.97 -6.62
C LEU A 383 -17.37 -30.54 -5.44
N VAL A 384 -17.86 -29.70 -4.51
CA VAL A 384 -18.69 -30.09 -3.37
C VAL A 384 -20.01 -30.72 -3.86
N PHE A 385 -20.72 -30.08 -4.80
CA PHE A 385 -21.94 -30.63 -5.36
C PHE A 385 -21.69 -31.94 -6.10
N LYS A 386 -20.61 -32.05 -6.85
CA LYS A 386 -20.22 -33.30 -7.53
C LYS A 386 -19.92 -34.41 -6.51
N SER A 387 -19.19 -34.09 -5.44
CA SER A 387 -18.87 -35.07 -4.37
C SER A 387 -20.12 -35.58 -3.66
N ARG A 388 -21.10 -34.70 -3.38
CA ARG A 388 -22.37 -35.09 -2.73
C ARG A 388 -23.27 -35.92 -3.62
N ARG A 389 -23.10 -35.92 -4.94
CA ARG A 389 -23.85 -36.74 -5.89
C ARG A 389 -23.27 -38.11 -6.14
N ASN A 390 -22.02 -38.34 -5.74
CA ASN A 390 -21.41 -39.66 -5.88
C ASN A 390 -22.07 -40.65 -4.92
N PRO A 391 -22.45 -41.87 -5.39
CA PRO A 391 -22.94 -42.90 -4.52
C PRO A 391 -21.92 -43.24 -3.45
N VAL A 392 -22.39 -43.60 -2.27
CA VAL A 392 -21.51 -44.09 -1.19
C VAL A 392 -20.92 -45.40 -1.64
N VAL A 393 -19.58 -45.45 -1.81
CA VAL A 393 -18.85 -46.62 -2.29
C VAL A 393 -18.05 -47.30 -1.18
N SER A 394 -18.36 -47.02 0.07
CA SER A 394 -17.69 -47.63 1.21
C SER A 394 -18.61 -47.72 2.42
N GLY A 395 -18.49 -48.80 3.20
CA GLY A 395 -19.26 -49.07 4.40
C GLY A 395 -20.45 -49.98 4.19
N MET A 396 -21.29 -50.12 5.22
CA MET A 396 -22.45 -51.04 5.18
C MET A 396 -23.46 -50.72 4.09
N GLU A 397 -23.59 -49.46 3.70
CA GLU A 397 -24.52 -48.98 2.66
C GLU A 397 -24.13 -49.45 1.25
N GLU A 398 -22.85 -49.75 1.00
CA GLU A 398 -22.35 -50.29 -0.26
C GLU A 398 -22.90 -51.68 -0.54
N MET A 399 -23.16 -52.49 0.53
CA MET A 399 -23.64 -53.84 0.41
C MET A 399 -25.07 -53.97 -0.09
N ILE A 400 -25.87 -52.90 0.03
CA ILE A 400 -27.27 -52.88 -0.47
C ILE A 400 -27.25 -52.95 -2.00
N GLY A 401 -27.91 -53.94 -2.56
CA GLY A 401 -27.93 -54.22 -4.00
C GLY A 401 -26.85 -55.12 -4.51
N MET A 402 -25.85 -55.50 -3.68
CA MET A 402 -24.84 -56.47 -4.07
C MET A 402 -25.38 -57.91 -4.13
N GLU A 403 -24.74 -58.69 -4.98
CA GLU A 403 -24.93 -60.14 -5.02
C GLU A 403 -24.21 -60.80 -3.85
N CYS A 404 -24.90 -61.78 -3.21
CA CYS A 404 -24.38 -62.62 -2.16
C CYS A 404 -24.61 -64.08 -2.48
N GLU A 405 -23.78 -65.00 -1.95
CA GLU A 405 -23.90 -66.44 -2.11
C GLU A 405 -24.22 -67.12 -0.78
N ALA A 406 -25.24 -67.95 -0.76
CA ALA A 406 -25.58 -68.74 0.41
C ALA A 406 -24.50 -69.81 0.72
N MET A 407 -23.93 -69.76 1.92
CA MET A 407 -22.91 -70.68 2.37
C MET A 407 -23.49 -72.03 2.85
N GLU A 408 -24.76 -72.05 3.21
CA GLU A 408 -25.51 -73.19 3.71
C GLU A 408 -26.94 -73.12 3.23
N SER A 409 -27.67 -74.23 3.27
CA SER A 409 -29.10 -74.22 3.00
C SER A 409 -29.83 -73.82 4.26
N PHE A 410 -30.73 -72.78 4.16
CA PHE A 410 -31.48 -72.28 5.31
C PHE A 410 -32.87 -71.78 4.94
N ASP A 411 -33.75 -71.83 5.93
CA ASP A 411 -35.09 -71.24 5.86
C ASP A 411 -35.18 -70.18 6.97
N GLY A 412 -35.39 -68.94 6.58
CA GLY A 412 -35.42 -67.76 7.46
C GLY A 412 -34.07 -67.16 7.74
N LYS A 413 -33.15 -67.77 8.48
CA LYS A 413 -31.81 -67.19 8.80
C LYS A 413 -30.68 -68.16 8.44
N GLY A 414 -29.63 -67.63 7.85
CA GLY A 414 -28.43 -68.37 7.48
C GLY A 414 -27.25 -67.48 7.19
N ARG A 415 -26.14 -68.07 6.72
CA ARG A 415 -24.93 -67.32 6.39
C ARG A 415 -24.79 -67.13 4.89
N VAL A 416 -24.49 -65.92 4.51
CA VAL A 416 -24.15 -65.58 3.11
C VAL A 416 -22.76 -64.97 3.03
N ARG A 417 -22.13 -65.05 1.87
CA ARG A 417 -20.86 -64.42 1.56
C ARG A 417 -21.13 -63.21 0.67
N VAL A 418 -20.69 -62.02 1.14
CA VAL A 418 -20.71 -60.75 0.40
C VAL A 418 -19.29 -60.20 0.44
N HIS A 419 -18.74 -59.78 -0.69
CA HIS A 419 -17.40 -59.12 -0.76
C HIS A 419 -16.30 -59.92 -0.05
N SER A 420 -16.34 -61.26 -0.10
CA SER A 420 -15.43 -62.17 0.60
C SER A 420 -15.59 -62.23 2.12
N GLU A 421 -16.57 -61.57 2.69
CA GLU A 421 -16.94 -61.63 4.11
C GLU A 421 -18.18 -62.48 4.35
N VAL A 422 -18.24 -63.09 5.52
CA VAL A 422 -19.39 -63.93 5.92
C VAL A 422 -20.30 -63.11 6.81
N TRP A 423 -21.55 -62.95 6.36
CA TRP A 423 -22.56 -62.22 7.05
C TRP A 423 -23.76 -63.10 7.43
N MET A 424 -24.42 -62.79 8.52
CA MET A 424 -25.75 -63.34 8.83
C MET A 424 -26.78 -62.72 7.92
N ALA A 425 -27.58 -63.54 7.26
CA ALA A 425 -28.67 -63.09 6.40
C ALA A 425 -30.02 -63.63 6.83
N ARG A 426 -31.07 -62.89 6.52
CA ARG A 426 -32.45 -63.33 6.60
C ARG A 426 -33.06 -63.30 5.19
N SER A 427 -33.70 -64.41 4.82
CA SER A 427 -34.46 -64.49 3.58
C SER A 427 -35.91 -64.88 3.88
N ALA A 428 -36.87 -64.29 3.13
CA ALA A 428 -38.28 -64.64 3.20
C ALA A 428 -38.61 -65.96 2.47
N MET A 429 -37.66 -66.45 1.66
CA MET A 429 -37.78 -67.73 0.91
C MET A 429 -36.68 -68.65 1.29
N PRO A 430 -36.90 -69.99 1.29
CA PRO A 430 -35.84 -70.95 1.51
C PRO A 430 -34.68 -70.81 0.49
N MET A 431 -33.44 -70.84 0.98
CA MET A 431 -32.23 -70.77 0.17
C MET A 431 -31.46 -72.07 0.21
N THR A 432 -30.91 -72.48 -0.92
CA THR A 432 -30.00 -73.63 -1.01
C THR A 432 -28.55 -73.17 -1.03
N LYS A 433 -27.68 -74.03 -0.51
CA LYS A 433 -26.22 -73.76 -0.51
C LYS A 433 -25.72 -73.46 -1.95
N GLY A 434 -24.96 -72.38 -2.12
CA GLY A 434 -24.44 -71.92 -3.41
C GLY A 434 -25.40 -71.08 -4.24
N GLN A 435 -26.62 -70.83 -3.76
CA GLN A 435 -27.61 -70.02 -4.45
C GLN A 435 -27.25 -68.52 -4.30
N THR A 436 -27.33 -67.79 -5.40
CA THR A 436 -27.11 -66.35 -5.44
C THR A 436 -28.41 -65.64 -4.98
N ALA A 437 -28.21 -64.57 -4.22
CA ALA A 437 -29.24 -63.65 -3.77
C ALA A 437 -28.75 -62.22 -3.79
N ARG A 438 -29.65 -61.27 -3.73
CA ARG A 438 -29.37 -59.85 -3.67
C ARG A 438 -29.62 -59.31 -2.28
N VAL A 439 -28.73 -58.46 -1.81
CA VAL A 439 -28.93 -57.75 -0.52
C VAL A 439 -29.92 -56.60 -0.72
N ASP A 440 -31.09 -56.68 -0.05
CA ASP A 440 -32.12 -55.62 -0.14
C ASP A 440 -32.00 -54.58 0.96
N ALA A 441 -31.66 -55.01 2.18
CA ALA A 441 -31.50 -54.13 3.32
C ALA A 441 -30.50 -54.63 4.35
N ILE A 442 -30.07 -53.79 5.26
CA ILE A 442 -29.15 -54.11 6.36
C ILE A 442 -29.75 -53.67 7.66
N HIS A 443 -29.91 -54.60 8.61
CA HIS A 443 -30.39 -54.32 9.95
C HIS A 443 -29.35 -54.72 11.00
N GLY A 444 -28.49 -53.74 11.36
CA GLY A 444 -27.37 -53.99 12.24
C GLY A 444 -26.34 -54.94 11.57
N LEU A 445 -26.15 -56.15 12.05
CA LEU A 445 -25.23 -57.17 11.51
C LEU A 445 -25.97 -58.26 10.67
N ILE A 446 -27.22 -58.04 10.33
CA ILE A 446 -28.05 -59.03 9.58
C ILE A 446 -28.43 -58.37 8.24
N LEU A 447 -28.14 -59.05 7.15
CA LEU A 447 -28.52 -58.67 5.79
C LEU A 447 -29.92 -59.25 5.47
N GLU A 448 -30.80 -58.45 4.90
CA GLU A 448 -32.01 -58.99 4.27
C GLU A 448 -31.70 -59.28 2.81
N VAL A 449 -31.97 -60.51 2.38
CA VAL A 449 -31.59 -60.99 1.05
C VAL A 449 -32.76 -61.65 0.34
N THR A 450 -32.88 -61.39 -0.97
CA THR A 450 -33.89 -62.03 -1.83
C THR A 450 -33.14 -62.92 -2.85
N PRO A 451 -33.53 -64.24 -2.94
CA PRO A 451 -32.94 -65.15 -3.91
C PRO A 451 -33.17 -64.66 -5.34
N GLU A 452 -32.12 -64.68 -6.17
CA GLU A 452 -32.34 -64.51 -7.60
C GLU A 452 -32.89 -65.80 -8.21
N ILE A 453 -34.04 -65.67 -8.87
CA ILE A 453 -34.64 -66.79 -9.60
C ILE A 453 -33.81 -67.02 -10.85
N SER A 454 -32.99 -68.07 -10.86
CA SER A 454 -32.26 -68.45 -12.06
C SER A 454 -33.23 -68.75 -13.19
N LYS A 455 -33.09 -68.01 -14.31
CA LYS A 455 -33.90 -68.24 -15.53
C LYS A 455 -33.52 -69.55 -16.27
N GLU A 456 -33.28 -70.62 -15.55
CA GLU A 456 -32.80 -71.87 -16.15
C GLU A 456 -33.88 -72.97 -16.12
N ASN A 457 -35.17 -72.68 -16.13
CA ASN A 457 -36.23 -73.68 -16.38
C ASN A 457 -37.41 -73.05 -17.15
N SER A 458 -37.16 -72.69 -18.41
CA SER A 458 -38.20 -72.53 -19.41
C SER A 458 -37.64 -72.97 -20.79
N LEU A 459 -37.55 -74.28 -20.95
CA LEU A 459 -37.53 -74.96 -22.25
C LEU A 459 -38.60 -76.08 -22.21
#